data_5fa6fc33153f8accdee45ca532ad1210
#
_entry.id   5fa6fc33153f8accdee45ca532ad1210
#
_cell.length_a   1.000
_cell.length_b   1.000
_cell.length_c   1.000
_cell.angle_alpha   90.00
_cell.angle_beta   90.00
_cell.angle_gamma   90.00
#
_symmetry.space_group_name_H-M   'P 1'
#
loop_
_entity.id
_entity.type
_entity.pdbx_description
1 polymer ?
#
loop_
_entity_poly.entity_id
_entity_poly.type
_entity_poly.pdbx_seq_one_letter_code
_entity_poly.pdbx_strand_id
1 'polypeptide(L)'
;MNLIYETSNFTVEAVQLPLVTRLDGGHISISPKNRLDNRTLLTPKLAIEQMYLTMLIGEAMTIGLNNRGIDIGRINYQDNGNWGVFKPEGPFLHVHLYGRAKSAKIHKYGEACNFPFRETGFYNDFEPINAEDIIEIKKEINILLETEKYSFHNWIRQSKTV
;
A
#
# COMPACT_ATOMS: atom_id res chain seq x y z
N MET A 1 -14.23 8.54 -3.24
CA MET A 1 -12.88 9.06 -3.60
C MET A 1 -11.87 8.11 -2.98
N ASN A 2 -10.96 7.53 -3.78
CA ASN A 2 -10.03 6.49 -3.31
C ASN A 2 -8.56 6.97 -3.24
N LEU A 3 -8.25 8.17 -3.77
CA LEU A 3 -6.91 8.75 -3.71
C LEU A 3 -6.56 9.15 -2.26
N ILE A 4 -5.46 8.59 -1.76
CA ILE A 4 -4.92 8.87 -0.42
C ILE A 4 -3.81 9.91 -0.51
N TYR A 5 -2.83 9.69 -1.38
CA TYR A 5 -1.66 10.55 -1.54
C TYR A 5 -1.15 10.48 -2.97
N GLU A 6 -0.41 11.48 -3.41
CA GLU A 6 0.29 11.43 -4.69
C GLU A 6 1.57 12.25 -4.67
N THR A 7 2.50 11.86 -5.52
CA THR A 7 3.70 12.62 -5.87
C THR A 7 3.68 12.95 -7.36
N SER A 8 4.74 13.55 -7.88
CA SER A 8 4.90 13.72 -9.33
C SER A 8 4.99 12.37 -10.07
N ASN A 9 5.45 11.30 -9.41
CA ASN A 9 5.76 10.02 -10.04
C ASN A 9 4.84 8.87 -9.63
N PHE A 10 4.17 8.94 -8.49
CA PHE A 10 3.36 7.85 -7.94
C PHE A 10 1.98 8.32 -7.49
N THR A 11 1.02 7.39 -7.52
CA THR A 11 -0.28 7.50 -6.86
C THR A 11 -0.40 6.47 -5.75
N VAL A 12 -1.11 6.83 -4.68
CA VAL A 12 -1.44 5.97 -3.53
C VAL A 12 -2.94 5.95 -3.39
N GLU A 13 -3.55 4.78 -3.52
CA GLU A 13 -5.00 4.65 -3.56
C GLU A 13 -5.51 3.52 -2.66
N ALA A 14 -6.67 3.76 -2.05
CA ALA A 14 -7.48 2.70 -1.45
C ALA A 14 -8.06 1.82 -2.56
N VAL A 15 -7.78 0.52 -2.51
CA VAL A 15 -8.25 -0.41 -3.54
C VAL A 15 -9.74 -0.68 -3.35
N GLN A 16 -10.55 -0.37 -4.39
CA GLN A 16 -12.01 -0.46 -4.30
C GLN A 16 -12.55 -1.90 -4.36
N LEU A 17 -11.83 -2.80 -5.01
CA LEU A 17 -12.09 -4.23 -4.97
C LEU A 17 -10.94 -4.91 -4.21
N PRO A 18 -10.94 -4.83 -2.87
CA PRO A 18 -9.76 -5.19 -2.09
C PRO A 18 -9.53 -6.71 -2.06
N LEU A 19 -8.27 -7.11 -1.86
CA LEU A 19 -7.88 -8.50 -1.60
C LEU A 19 -7.83 -8.81 -0.10
N VAL A 20 -7.80 -7.78 0.73
CA VAL A 20 -7.96 -7.85 2.19
C VAL A 20 -9.08 -6.88 2.57
N THR A 21 -10.14 -7.41 3.18
CA THR A 21 -11.29 -6.60 3.59
C THR A 21 -10.89 -5.60 4.68
N ARG A 22 -11.63 -4.50 4.80
CA ARG A 22 -11.38 -3.42 5.76
C ARG A 22 -11.11 -3.93 7.18
N LEU A 23 -11.98 -4.81 7.69
CA LEU A 23 -11.88 -5.29 9.07
C LEU A 23 -10.70 -6.26 9.30
N ASP A 24 -10.20 -6.90 8.26
CA ASP A 24 -8.98 -7.73 8.33
C ASP A 24 -7.70 -6.89 8.17
N GLY A 25 -7.85 -5.59 7.89
CA GLY A 25 -6.74 -4.64 7.82
C GLY A 25 -6.72 -3.75 6.57
N GLY A 26 -7.56 -4.03 5.58
CA GLY A 26 -7.68 -3.20 4.37
C GLY A 26 -6.55 -3.35 3.37
N HIS A 27 -6.70 -2.66 2.23
CA HIS A 27 -5.81 -2.77 1.08
C HIS A 27 -5.57 -1.41 0.43
N ILE A 28 -4.30 -1.00 0.37
CA ILE A 28 -3.81 0.18 -0.35
C ILE A 28 -2.87 -0.28 -1.46
N SER A 29 -2.85 0.43 -2.57
CA SER A 29 -1.86 0.26 -3.64
C SER A 29 -1.06 1.53 -3.89
N ILE A 30 0.22 1.36 -4.24
CA ILE A 30 1.14 2.42 -4.68
C ILE A 30 1.57 2.08 -6.10
N SER A 31 1.25 2.93 -7.06
CA SER A 31 1.52 2.70 -8.48
C SER A 31 2.32 3.84 -9.09
N PRO A 32 3.33 3.59 -9.93
CA PRO A 32 3.95 4.63 -10.73
C PRO A 32 2.95 5.19 -11.73
N LYS A 33 2.95 6.53 -11.92
CA LYS A 33 2.10 7.21 -12.92
C LYS A 33 2.47 6.83 -14.35
N ASN A 34 3.75 6.60 -14.60
CA ASN A 34 4.23 6.03 -15.86
C ASN A 34 4.30 4.51 -15.71
N ARG A 35 3.62 3.78 -16.59
CA ARG A 35 3.59 2.33 -16.56
C ARG A 35 4.98 1.71 -16.69
N LEU A 36 5.31 0.83 -15.78
CA LEU A 36 6.50 -0.01 -15.77
C LEU A 36 6.04 -1.45 -15.52
N ASP A 37 6.67 -2.42 -16.16
CA ASP A 37 6.27 -3.83 -16.02
C ASP A 37 6.66 -4.41 -14.66
N ASN A 38 7.84 -4.02 -14.14
CA ASN A 38 8.34 -4.53 -12.87
C ASN A 38 9.39 -3.57 -12.27
N ARG A 39 9.80 -3.86 -11.02
CA ARG A 39 10.71 -3.01 -10.24
C ARG A 39 12.12 -2.88 -10.81
N THR A 40 12.58 -3.81 -11.64
CA THR A 40 13.93 -3.73 -12.23
C THR A 40 14.07 -2.61 -13.27
N LEU A 41 12.93 -2.08 -13.72
CA LEU A 41 12.85 -0.94 -14.65
C LEU A 41 12.82 0.42 -13.96
N LEU A 42 12.77 0.46 -12.62
CA LEU A 42 12.86 1.71 -11.88
C LEU A 42 14.26 2.31 -12.02
N THR A 43 14.31 3.62 -12.22
CA THR A 43 15.55 4.36 -12.01
C THR A 43 15.90 4.38 -10.52
N PRO A 44 17.17 4.59 -10.11
CA PRO A 44 17.55 4.70 -8.70
C PRO A 44 16.69 5.72 -7.93
N LYS A 45 16.39 6.86 -8.55
CA LYS A 45 15.54 7.90 -7.94
C LYS A 45 14.12 7.41 -7.67
N LEU A 46 13.49 6.73 -8.64
CA LEU A 46 12.14 6.17 -8.49
C LEU A 46 12.11 5.02 -7.48
N ALA A 47 13.17 4.20 -7.43
CA ALA A 47 13.28 3.12 -6.46
C ALA A 47 13.35 3.65 -5.02
N ILE A 48 14.13 4.72 -4.78
CA ILE A 48 14.19 5.40 -3.49
C ILE A 48 12.82 5.98 -3.12
N GLU A 49 12.17 6.69 -4.06
CA GLU A 49 10.85 7.27 -3.85
C GLU A 49 9.78 6.19 -3.55
N GLN A 50 9.79 5.06 -4.27
CA GLN A 50 8.88 3.95 -4.00
C GLN A 50 9.10 3.37 -2.59
N MET A 51 10.36 3.16 -2.18
CA MET A 51 10.67 2.68 -0.83
C MET A 51 10.22 3.68 0.23
N TYR A 52 10.51 4.95 0.05
CA TYR A 52 10.05 6.03 0.92
C TYR A 52 8.52 6.01 1.09
N LEU A 53 7.78 5.94 -0.02
CA LEU A 53 6.31 5.89 0.00
C LEU A 53 5.79 4.62 0.70
N THR A 54 6.37 3.46 0.45
CA THR A 54 5.92 2.22 1.12
C THR A 54 6.09 2.30 2.62
N MET A 55 7.16 2.90 3.12
CA MET A 55 7.39 3.10 4.56
C MET A 55 6.43 4.14 5.14
N LEU A 56 6.30 5.32 4.52
CA LEU A 56 5.42 6.40 4.97
C LEU A 56 3.96 5.93 5.04
N ILE A 57 3.47 5.36 3.95
CA ILE A 57 2.08 4.92 3.84
C ILE A 57 1.79 3.72 4.76
N GLY A 58 2.73 2.80 4.89
CA GLY A 58 2.58 1.66 5.81
C GLY A 58 2.47 2.09 7.28
N GLU A 59 3.27 3.07 7.68
CA GLU A 59 3.20 3.64 9.03
C GLU A 59 1.90 4.42 9.25
N ALA A 60 1.53 5.31 8.31
CA ALA A 60 0.30 6.08 8.36
C ALA A 60 -0.95 5.17 8.35
N MET A 61 -0.97 4.12 7.52
CA MET A 61 -2.04 3.13 7.48
C MET A 61 -2.17 2.41 8.82
N THR A 62 -1.05 2.02 9.43
CA THR A 62 -1.04 1.36 10.73
C THR A 62 -1.64 2.26 11.81
N ILE A 63 -1.17 3.49 11.93
CA ILE A 63 -1.64 4.43 12.95
C ILE A 63 -3.10 4.81 12.68
N GLY A 64 -3.41 5.23 11.45
CA GLY A 64 -4.74 5.70 11.07
C GLY A 64 -5.82 4.65 11.26
N LEU A 65 -5.59 3.40 10.83
CA LEU A 65 -6.57 2.34 11.02
C LEU A 65 -6.69 1.90 12.48
N ASN A 66 -5.61 1.92 13.27
CA ASN A 66 -5.67 1.70 14.72
C ASN A 66 -6.54 2.78 15.40
N ASN A 67 -6.38 4.06 15.02
CA ASN A 67 -7.23 5.16 15.52
C ASN A 67 -8.72 4.95 15.14
N ARG A 68 -8.98 4.20 14.07
CA ARG A 68 -10.32 3.83 13.60
C ARG A 68 -10.85 2.51 14.17
N GLY A 69 -10.13 1.91 15.14
CA GLY A 69 -10.54 0.69 15.83
C GLY A 69 -10.25 -0.60 15.08
N ILE A 70 -9.37 -0.56 14.05
CA ILE A 70 -8.87 -1.76 13.35
C ILE A 70 -7.48 -2.05 13.89
N ASP A 71 -7.32 -3.12 14.64
CA ASP A 71 -6.13 -3.45 15.41
C ASP A 71 -4.96 -3.98 14.56
N ILE A 72 -4.46 -3.12 13.66
CA ILE A 72 -3.34 -3.45 12.77
C ILE A 72 -2.09 -3.80 13.58
N GLY A 73 -1.62 -5.02 13.42
CA GLY A 73 -0.37 -5.48 14.02
C GLY A 73 0.81 -5.44 13.05
N ARG A 74 0.57 -5.44 11.74
CA ARG A 74 1.60 -5.47 10.70
C ARG A 74 1.06 -5.04 9.35
N ILE A 75 1.93 -4.60 8.44
CA ILE A 75 1.64 -4.44 7.01
C ILE A 75 2.45 -5.49 6.22
N ASN A 76 1.81 -6.16 5.28
CA ASN A 76 2.47 -6.96 4.26
C ASN A 76 2.61 -6.14 2.98
N TYR A 77 3.78 -6.18 2.36
CA TYR A 77 4.10 -5.47 1.12
C TYR A 77 4.32 -6.49 0.02
N GLN A 78 3.63 -6.36 -1.11
CA GLN A 78 3.73 -7.29 -2.24
C GLN A 78 3.63 -6.54 -3.58
N ASP A 79 4.41 -6.98 -4.58
CA ASP A 79 4.37 -6.46 -5.94
C ASP A 79 4.38 -7.60 -6.99
N ASN A 80 3.68 -8.67 -6.76
CA ASN A 80 3.77 -9.90 -7.54
C ASN A 80 3.42 -9.76 -9.03
N GLY A 81 2.40 -8.94 -9.38
CA GLY A 81 1.96 -8.73 -10.76
C GLY A 81 1.42 -9.97 -11.50
N ASN A 82 1.25 -11.09 -10.81
CA ASN A 82 0.97 -12.41 -11.41
C ASN A 82 -0.31 -12.44 -12.26
N TRP A 83 -1.35 -11.79 -11.83
CA TRP A 83 -2.63 -11.78 -12.56
C TRP A 83 -2.60 -10.95 -13.85
N GLY A 84 -1.58 -10.12 -14.03
CA GLY A 84 -1.38 -9.33 -15.24
C GLY A 84 -0.73 -10.11 -16.39
N VAL A 85 -0.02 -11.23 -16.11
CA VAL A 85 0.75 -11.96 -17.14
C VAL A 85 -0.09 -12.52 -18.29
N PHE A 86 -1.36 -12.80 -18.05
CA PHE A 86 -2.28 -13.33 -19.07
C PHE A 86 -3.17 -12.25 -19.71
N LYS A 87 -3.01 -10.97 -19.31
CA LYS A 87 -3.75 -9.86 -19.89
C LYS A 87 -3.03 -9.28 -21.10
N PRO A 88 -3.76 -8.77 -22.10
CA PRO A 88 -3.13 -8.15 -23.29
C PRO A 88 -2.16 -7.01 -22.94
N GLU A 89 -2.49 -6.25 -21.89
CA GLU A 89 -1.67 -5.13 -21.43
C GLU A 89 -0.42 -5.59 -20.65
N GLY A 90 -0.35 -6.88 -20.30
CA GLY A 90 0.73 -7.45 -19.50
C GLY A 90 0.71 -7.01 -18.02
N PRO A 91 1.71 -7.44 -17.23
CA PRO A 91 1.88 -6.98 -15.86
C PRO A 91 2.27 -5.51 -15.79
N PHE A 92 2.02 -4.88 -14.67
CA PHE A 92 2.54 -3.55 -14.35
C PHE A 92 2.91 -3.45 -12.88
N LEU A 93 3.94 -2.67 -12.60
CA LEU A 93 4.42 -2.46 -11.25
C LEU A 93 3.38 -1.72 -10.40
N HIS A 94 3.02 -2.31 -9.29
CA HIS A 94 2.33 -1.64 -8.19
C HIS A 94 2.64 -2.41 -6.90
N VAL A 95 2.78 -1.69 -5.82
CA VAL A 95 3.01 -2.30 -4.50
C VAL A 95 1.70 -2.32 -3.75
N HIS A 96 1.27 -3.51 -3.36
CA HIS A 96 0.15 -3.70 -2.45
C HIS A 96 0.60 -3.58 -1.01
N LEU A 97 -0.13 -2.82 -0.21
CA LEU A 97 -0.03 -2.77 1.24
C LEU A 97 -1.29 -3.43 1.81
N TYR A 98 -1.10 -4.60 2.41
CA TYR A 98 -2.17 -5.32 3.11
C TYR A 98 -2.00 -5.13 4.60
N GLY A 99 -2.95 -4.44 5.23
CA GLY A 99 -3.03 -4.41 6.69
C GLY A 99 -3.30 -5.81 7.22
N ARG A 100 -2.71 -6.14 8.36
CA ARG A 100 -2.91 -7.41 9.06
C ARG A 100 -3.43 -7.11 10.45
N ALA A 101 -4.77 -7.07 10.58
CA ALA A 101 -5.42 -6.89 11.86
C ALA A 101 -5.24 -8.13 12.74
N LYS A 102 -4.99 -7.94 14.03
CA LYS A 102 -4.84 -9.06 14.99
C LYS A 102 -6.16 -9.82 15.17
N SER A 103 -7.28 -9.11 15.02
CA SER A 103 -8.64 -9.67 15.09
C SER A 103 -9.17 -10.19 13.74
N ALA A 104 -8.35 -10.21 12.68
CA ALA A 104 -8.73 -10.64 11.33
C ALA A 104 -9.37 -12.03 11.34
N LYS A 105 -10.48 -12.17 10.59
CA LYS A 105 -11.27 -13.41 10.52
C LYS A 105 -10.96 -14.25 9.31
N ILE A 106 -10.70 -13.62 8.16
CA ILE A 106 -10.47 -14.29 6.87
C ILE A 106 -8.96 -14.47 6.66
N HIS A 107 -8.21 -13.38 6.61
CA HIS A 107 -6.75 -13.41 6.51
C HIS A 107 -6.13 -13.36 7.91
N LYS A 108 -6.27 -14.45 8.67
CA LYS A 108 -5.87 -14.51 10.08
C LYS A 108 -4.46 -14.01 10.34
N TYR A 109 -4.31 -13.26 11.42
CA TYR A 109 -3.03 -12.72 11.82
C TYR A 109 -1.99 -13.82 12.08
N GLY A 110 -0.79 -13.66 11.53
CA GLY A 110 0.29 -14.65 11.63
C GLY A 110 0.28 -15.72 10.53
N GLU A 111 -0.82 -15.87 9.78
CA GLU A 111 -0.89 -16.78 8.64
C GLU A 111 -0.55 -16.06 7.32
N ALA A 112 -0.13 -16.81 6.30
CA ALA A 112 0.04 -16.25 4.95
C ALA A 112 -1.31 -15.83 4.38
N CYS A 113 -1.34 -14.69 3.67
CA CYS A 113 -2.53 -14.33 2.91
C CYS A 113 -2.73 -15.29 1.74
N ASN A 114 -3.95 -15.80 1.59
CA ASN A 114 -4.35 -16.58 0.44
C ASN A 114 -5.17 -15.71 -0.51
N PHE A 115 -4.74 -15.62 -1.77
CA PHE A 115 -5.37 -14.80 -2.79
C PHE A 115 -5.82 -15.68 -3.98
N PRO A 116 -6.98 -16.38 -3.87
CA PRO A 116 -7.56 -17.10 -4.99
C PRO A 116 -7.97 -16.15 -6.11
N PHE A 117 -8.18 -16.66 -7.32
CA PHE A 117 -8.69 -15.85 -8.42
C PHE A 117 -10.07 -15.26 -8.11
N ARG A 118 -10.38 -14.10 -8.67
CA ARG A 118 -11.63 -13.38 -8.40
C ARG A 118 -12.88 -14.15 -8.79
N GLU A 119 -12.79 -14.97 -9.83
CA GLU A 119 -13.87 -15.82 -10.35
C GLU A 119 -14.38 -16.83 -9.32
N THR A 120 -13.62 -17.09 -8.26
CA THR A 120 -14.07 -17.96 -7.14
C THR A 120 -15.17 -17.33 -6.28
N GLY A 121 -15.40 -16.03 -6.40
CA GLY A 121 -16.31 -15.28 -5.55
C GLY A 121 -15.80 -14.99 -4.14
N PHE A 122 -14.55 -15.36 -3.83
CA PHE A 122 -13.97 -15.23 -2.48
C PHE A 122 -14.01 -13.79 -1.92
N TYR A 123 -14.00 -12.79 -2.79
CA TYR A 123 -13.94 -11.37 -2.41
C TYR A 123 -15.29 -10.64 -2.48
N ASN A 124 -16.40 -11.35 -2.75
CA ASN A 124 -17.70 -10.71 -3.02
C ASN A 124 -18.19 -9.81 -1.88
N ASP A 125 -17.89 -10.21 -0.64
CA ASP A 125 -18.31 -9.48 0.56
C ASP A 125 -17.18 -8.63 1.17
N PHE A 126 -16.07 -8.41 0.45
CA PHE A 126 -14.95 -7.63 0.95
C PHE A 126 -15.25 -6.14 0.82
N GLU A 127 -15.13 -5.44 1.93
CA GLU A 127 -15.29 -4.00 2.00
C GLU A 127 -13.94 -3.29 1.84
N PRO A 128 -13.85 -2.23 1.03
CA PRO A 128 -12.67 -1.37 0.99
C PRO A 128 -12.55 -0.54 2.28
N ILE A 129 -11.38 0.02 2.53
CA ILE A 129 -11.22 1.10 3.52
C ILE A 129 -12.13 2.26 3.11
N ASN A 130 -12.85 2.84 4.10
CA ASN A 130 -13.90 3.82 3.84
C ASN A 130 -13.37 5.27 3.83
N ALA A 131 -14.25 6.24 3.63
CA ALA A 131 -13.88 7.64 3.50
C ALA A 131 -13.26 8.20 4.80
N GLU A 132 -13.77 7.80 5.95
CA GLU A 132 -13.27 8.24 7.26
C GLU A 132 -11.88 7.64 7.54
N ASP A 133 -11.63 6.40 7.13
CA ASP A 133 -10.33 5.76 7.23
C ASP A 133 -9.30 6.51 6.36
N ILE A 134 -9.70 6.88 5.13
CA ILE A 134 -8.86 7.66 4.21
C ILE A 134 -8.52 9.03 4.81
N ILE A 135 -9.48 9.70 5.43
CA ILE A 135 -9.26 10.99 6.10
C ILE A 135 -8.25 10.83 7.23
N GLU A 136 -8.40 9.81 8.06
CA GLU A 136 -7.49 9.57 9.18
C GLU A 136 -6.07 9.20 8.69
N ILE A 137 -5.94 8.34 7.66
CA ILE A 137 -4.65 8.01 7.06
C ILE A 137 -3.97 9.26 6.48
N LYS A 138 -4.71 10.13 5.79
CA LYS A 138 -4.17 11.41 5.26
C LYS A 138 -3.66 12.32 6.38
N LYS A 139 -4.38 12.40 7.47
CA LYS A 139 -3.96 13.16 8.66
C LYS A 139 -2.63 12.62 9.21
N GLU A 140 -2.51 11.29 9.35
CA GLU A 140 -1.29 10.66 9.83
C GLU A 140 -0.11 10.86 8.84
N ILE A 141 -0.35 10.81 7.53
CA ILE A 141 0.67 11.15 6.53
C ILE A 141 1.22 12.56 6.79
N ASN A 142 0.35 13.56 6.98
CA ASN A 142 0.78 14.94 7.22
C ASN A 142 1.60 15.05 8.51
N ILE A 143 1.21 14.36 9.58
CA ILE A 143 1.96 14.34 10.83
C ILE A 143 3.35 13.71 10.62
N LEU A 144 3.41 12.58 9.94
CA LEU A 144 4.67 11.87 9.68
C LEU A 144 5.64 12.68 8.80
N LEU A 145 5.12 13.42 7.82
CA LEU A 145 5.93 14.27 6.94
C LEU A 145 6.66 15.39 7.69
N GLU A 146 6.15 15.84 8.84
CA GLU A 146 6.81 16.82 9.71
C GLU A 146 7.94 16.21 10.57
N THR A 147 8.08 14.89 10.56
CA THR A 147 9.13 14.21 11.33
C THR A 147 10.46 14.18 10.59
N GLU A 148 11.56 14.15 11.33
CA GLU A 148 12.91 14.02 10.78
C GLU A 148 13.07 12.74 9.93
N LYS A 149 12.42 11.64 10.33
CA LYS A 149 12.43 10.35 9.61
C LYS A 149 11.94 10.46 8.17
N TYR A 150 10.89 11.24 7.93
CA TYR A 150 10.28 11.40 6.61
C TYR A 150 10.64 12.74 5.93
N SER A 151 11.58 13.49 6.48
CA SER A 151 12.19 14.62 5.77
C SER A 151 12.86 14.11 4.49
N PHE A 152 12.33 14.48 3.32
CA PHE A 152 12.82 14.04 2.01
C PHE A 152 14.31 14.33 1.81
N HIS A 153 14.82 15.38 2.44
CA HIS A 153 16.22 15.74 2.42
C HIS A 153 17.14 14.63 2.98
N ASN A 154 16.69 13.90 3.99
CA ASN A 154 17.47 12.83 4.61
C ASN A 154 17.56 11.58 3.71
N TRP A 155 16.62 11.38 2.80
CA TRP A 155 16.58 10.24 1.88
C TRP A 155 17.48 10.43 0.65
N ILE A 156 17.83 11.67 0.31
CA ILE A 156 18.63 11.98 -0.89
C ILE A 156 20.13 12.17 -0.54
N ARG A 157 20.46 12.50 0.71
CA ARG A 157 21.84 12.89 1.11
C ARG A 157 22.85 11.75 1.20
N GLN A 158 22.46 10.50 1.18
CA GLN A 158 23.39 9.37 1.38
C GLN A 158 24.18 8.94 0.14
N SER A 159 24.11 9.63 -0.98
CA SER A 159 24.86 9.28 -2.19
C SER A 159 26.25 9.91 -2.30
N LYS A 160 26.82 10.40 -1.20
CA LYS A 160 28.20 10.89 -1.17
C LYS A 160 28.99 10.21 -0.08
N THR A 161 29.28 8.91 -0.26
CA THR A 161 30.51 8.28 0.28
C THR A 161 30.53 6.82 -0.17
N VAL A 162 31.14 6.55 -1.29
CA VAL A 162 31.96 5.35 -1.56
C VAL A 162 33.14 5.84 -2.36
#